data_6f5b10ff52e0aa777c92ef94ffb3e743
#
_entry.id   6f5b10ff52e0aa777c92ef94ffb3e743
#
_cell.length_a   1.000
_cell.length_b   1.000
_cell.length_c   1.000
_cell.angle_alpha   90.00
_cell.angle_beta   90.00
_cell.angle_gamma   90.00
#
_symmetry.space_group_name_H-M   'P 1'
#
loop_
_entity.id
_entity.type
_entity.pdbx_description
1 polymer ?
#
loop_
_entity_poly.entity_id
_entity_poly.type
_entity_poly.pdbx_seq_one_letter_code
_entity_poly.pdbx_strand_id
1 'polypeptide(L)'
;MQAWVDPFETWRRNLEKKVAAGQEVHVELLSGLELIEEATKRATGEEATQLAQWAARLRDTTDAVARVALALDTELAALMARHPDRRFATTYDKELRVVVDRERARFSTWYEMFPRSCAPEPGRHGTFRDVEARLPYVAAMGFDVLYFPPIHPIGRTHRKGKNNALVAALDDVGSPWAIGAAEGGHKAVHPQLGTLEDFRRLVQRAQEYGIEIALDIAFQCSPDHPYVKEHPEWFRWRPDGTVQYAENPPKKYQDIYPFDFESEHWASLWQELKSIFLFWIEQGVRIFRVDNPHTKPFPFWEWCLNEIKRDYPEVIFLSEAFTRPKVMYRLAKLGFTQSYTYFAWRNTKWELTQYFTELTQTEVREFFRPNLWPNTPDILTEYLQSGGRPAFMARLVLAATLGASYGIYGPAFELCERVPREPGSEEYLDSEKYQLRFWDLNRPDSLKDFIARVNRIRRDNPALQSDRHLRFHPTDNEELICYSKSTDDLSNVILVVVNLNPYYTHAGWVDLDLDSLGLEATQPFQVHDLLSDARYLWHGPRNYVELNPQVVPAHVFRLRRRLRREQDFEYYM
;
A
#
# COMPACT_ATOMS: atom_id res chain seq x y z
N MET A 1 -6.48 12.08 26.08
CA MET A 1 -5.02 12.21 26.34
C MET A 1 -4.83 12.86 27.70
N GLN A 2 -3.91 12.34 28.50
CA GLN A 2 -3.49 12.98 29.77
C GLN A 2 -2.00 13.30 29.70
N ALA A 3 -1.60 14.41 30.31
CA ALA A 3 -0.21 14.81 30.45
C ALA A 3 0.06 15.18 31.93
N TRP A 4 1.20 14.77 32.42
CA TRP A 4 1.69 15.13 33.77
C TRP A 4 3.20 15.26 33.76
N VAL A 5 3.72 15.94 34.76
CA VAL A 5 5.17 15.96 35.00
C VAL A 5 5.53 14.66 35.71
N ASP A 6 6.51 13.94 35.22
CA ASP A 6 7.07 12.77 35.90
C ASP A 6 8.28 13.20 36.75
N PRO A 7 8.14 13.31 38.08
CA PRO A 7 9.23 13.74 38.96
C PRO A 7 10.37 12.70 39.01
N PHE A 8 10.03 11.38 38.93
CA PHE A 8 11.02 10.32 39.01
C PHE A 8 11.89 10.28 37.74
N GLU A 9 11.28 10.30 36.56
CA GLU A 9 12.05 10.30 35.31
C GLU A 9 12.85 11.60 35.15
N THR A 10 12.33 12.74 35.60
CA THR A 10 13.05 14.01 35.62
C THR A 10 14.28 13.92 36.52
N TRP A 11 14.10 13.40 37.75
CA TRP A 11 15.17 13.17 38.70
C TRP A 11 16.22 12.20 38.14
N ARG A 12 15.80 11.07 37.59
CA ARG A 12 16.66 10.04 37.04
C ARG A 12 17.58 10.58 35.94
N ARG A 13 17.02 11.35 34.98
CA ARG A 13 17.80 12.00 33.92
C ARG A 13 18.81 13.02 34.45
N ASN A 14 18.43 13.75 35.51
CA ASN A 14 19.33 14.71 36.13
C ASN A 14 20.45 14.02 36.92
N LEU A 15 20.13 12.94 37.63
CA LEU A 15 21.12 12.10 38.32
C LEU A 15 22.15 11.56 37.34
N GLU A 16 21.71 10.99 36.21
CA GLU A 16 22.61 10.46 35.17
C GLU A 16 23.59 11.52 34.65
N LYS A 17 23.09 12.75 34.38
CA LYS A 17 23.92 13.86 33.92
C LYS A 17 24.93 14.32 34.99
N LYS A 18 24.53 14.37 36.27
CA LYS A 18 25.42 14.75 37.38
C LYS A 18 26.49 13.72 37.61
N VAL A 19 26.14 12.43 37.54
CA VAL A 19 27.11 11.33 37.65
C VAL A 19 28.11 11.37 36.50
N ALA A 20 27.65 11.56 35.27
CA ALA A 20 28.54 11.68 34.10
C ALA A 20 29.48 12.88 34.20
N ALA A 21 29.06 13.95 34.88
CA ALA A 21 29.87 15.14 35.14
C ALA A 21 30.78 15.01 36.38
N GLY A 22 30.83 13.85 37.06
CA GLY A 22 31.64 13.62 38.25
C GLY A 22 31.21 14.43 39.47
N GLN A 23 29.96 14.88 39.54
CA GLN A 23 29.45 15.64 40.68
C GLN A 23 29.09 14.71 41.86
N GLU A 24 29.16 15.25 43.07
CA GLU A 24 28.64 14.58 44.26
C GLU A 24 27.09 14.50 44.18
N VAL A 25 26.53 13.30 44.40
CA VAL A 25 25.10 13.01 44.18
C VAL A 25 24.38 12.46 45.42
N HIS A 26 24.98 12.64 46.61
CA HIS A 26 24.40 12.10 47.84
C HIS A 26 22.96 12.60 48.10
N VAL A 27 22.73 13.91 47.98
CA VAL A 27 21.41 14.51 48.18
C VAL A 27 20.41 14.09 47.13
N GLU A 28 20.87 13.95 45.89
CA GLU A 28 20.04 13.43 44.79
C GLU A 28 19.54 12.00 45.04
N LEU A 29 20.39 11.15 45.60
CA LEU A 29 20.01 9.78 45.96
C LEU A 29 18.97 9.73 47.08
N LEU A 30 19.03 10.68 48.05
CA LEU A 30 18.02 10.84 49.10
C LEU A 30 16.69 11.29 48.49
N SER A 31 16.71 12.24 47.56
CA SER A 31 15.50 12.70 46.85
C SER A 31 14.86 11.56 46.01
N GLY A 32 15.68 10.73 45.39
CA GLY A 32 15.21 9.54 44.67
C GLY A 32 14.52 8.53 45.59
N LEU A 33 15.09 8.30 46.76
CA LEU A 33 14.50 7.43 47.77
C LEU A 33 13.08 7.92 48.20
N GLU A 34 12.92 9.20 48.43
CA GLU A 34 11.61 9.79 48.75
C GLU A 34 10.60 9.55 47.63
N LEU A 35 10.99 9.73 46.36
CA LEU A 35 10.13 9.47 45.20
C LEU A 35 9.68 8.01 45.12
N ILE A 36 10.57 7.05 45.43
CA ILE A 36 10.23 5.62 45.46
C ILE A 36 9.28 5.31 46.61
N GLU A 37 9.52 5.87 47.81
CA GLU A 37 8.63 5.72 48.98
C GLU A 37 7.23 6.29 48.75
N GLU A 38 7.12 7.44 48.08
CA GLU A 38 5.84 8.00 47.69
C GLU A 38 5.13 7.13 46.62
N ALA A 39 5.87 6.54 45.68
CA ALA A 39 5.30 5.59 44.71
C ALA A 39 4.81 4.31 45.40
N THR A 40 5.53 3.82 46.43
CA THR A 40 5.11 2.67 47.25
C THR A 40 3.74 2.87 47.88
N LYS A 41 3.44 4.11 48.32
CA LYS A 41 2.12 4.44 48.91
C LYS A 41 0.98 4.41 47.87
N ARG A 42 1.29 4.62 46.60
CA ARG A 42 0.33 4.59 45.49
C ARG A 42 0.14 3.19 44.90
N ALA A 43 1.17 2.36 44.99
CA ALA A 43 1.14 1.00 44.52
C ALA A 43 0.32 0.06 45.44
N THR A 44 -0.13 -1.06 44.92
CA THR A 44 -0.86 -2.09 45.69
C THR A 44 -0.29 -3.47 45.39
N GLY A 45 -0.51 -4.43 46.31
CA GLY A 45 -0.13 -5.83 46.11
C GLY A 45 1.38 -6.06 45.98
N GLU A 46 1.78 -6.89 45.05
CA GLU A 46 3.17 -7.31 44.85
C GLU A 46 4.07 -6.13 44.42
N GLU A 47 3.59 -5.22 43.59
CA GLU A 47 4.37 -4.07 43.13
C GLU A 47 4.69 -3.07 44.27
N ALA A 48 3.78 -2.91 45.23
CA ALA A 48 4.08 -2.13 46.46
C ALA A 48 5.23 -2.78 47.26
N THR A 49 5.23 -4.10 47.37
CA THR A 49 6.30 -4.85 48.03
C THR A 49 7.63 -4.71 47.29
N GLN A 50 7.62 -4.79 45.97
CA GLN A 50 8.82 -4.59 45.12
C GLN A 50 9.38 -3.18 45.28
N LEU A 51 8.53 -2.13 45.23
CA LEU A 51 8.99 -0.74 45.43
C LEU A 51 9.58 -0.54 46.84
N ALA A 52 8.96 -1.11 47.88
CA ALA A 52 9.52 -1.07 49.24
C ALA A 52 10.87 -1.77 49.33
N GLN A 53 11.07 -2.89 48.65
CA GLN A 53 12.38 -3.57 48.58
C GLN A 53 13.44 -2.72 47.85
N TRP A 54 13.07 -2.04 46.74
CA TRP A 54 13.94 -1.10 46.05
C TRP A 54 14.36 0.06 46.94
N ALA A 55 13.39 0.67 47.69
CA ALA A 55 13.66 1.74 48.64
C ALA A 55 14.61 1.26 49.76
N ALA A 56 14.39 0.09 50.32
CA ALA A 56 15.28 -0.51 51.34
C ALA A 56 16.71 -0.75 50.78
N ARG A 57 16.84 -1.39 49.62
CA ARG A 57 18.14 -1.61 48.97
C ARG A 57 18.89 -0.30 48.72
N LEU A 58 18.20 0.74 48.21
CA LEU A 58 18.84 2.05 47.98
C LEU A 58 19.25 2.73 49.24
N ARG A 59 18.51 2.57 50.37
CA ARG A 59 18.81 3.10 51.69
C ARG A 59 20.00 2.41 52.34
N ASP A 60 20.01 1.07 52.31
CA ASP A 60 20.96 0.23 53.05
C ASP A 60 22.31 0.06 52.35
N THR A 61 22.37 0.32 51.05
CA THR A 61 23.64 0.25 50.29
C THR A 61 24.52 1.44 50.65
N THR A 62 25.71 1.14 51.22
CA THR A 62 26.67 2.17 51.66
C THR A 62 27.65 2.59 50.55
N ASP A 63 27.92 1.69 49.58
CA ASP A 63 28.79 2.02 48.44
C ASP A 63 28.11 2.98 47.48
N ALA A 64 28.76 4.11 47.20
CA ALA A 64 28.21 5.20 46.41
C ALA A 64 27.99 4.74 44.94
N VAL A 65 28.89 3.95 44.37
CA VAL A 65 28.77 3.47 42.97
C VAL A 65 27.62 2.48 42.84
N ALA A 66 27.52 1.54 43.80
CA ALA A 66 26.40 0.58 43.82
C ALA A 66 25.04 1.27 44.03
N ARG A 67 24.97 2.34 44.86
CA ARG A 67 23.75 3.13 45.05
C ARG A 67 23.29 3.83 43.75
N VAL A 68 24.25 4.42 43.02
CA VAL A 68 23.96 5.05 41.73
C VAL A 68 23.47 4.00 40.73
N ALA A 69 24.10 2.82 40.67
CA ALA A 69 23.65 1.75 39.79
C ALA A 69 22.22 1.29 40.11
N LEU A 70 21.86 1.13 41.39
CA LEU A 70 20.51 0.82 41.83
C LEU A 70 19.50 1.93 41.45
N ALA A 71 19.89 3.19 41.64
CA ALA A 71 19.03 4.35 41.33
C ALA A 71 18.74 4.51 39.82
N LEU A 72 19.67 4.09 38.97
CA LEU A 72 19.55 4.16 37.51
C LEU A 72 19.06 2.85 36.87
N ASP A 73 18.71 1.85 37.67
CA ASP A 73 18.26 0.56 37.20
C ASP A 73 17.01 0.67 36.33
N THR A 74 17.00 -0.08 35.24
CA THR A 74 15.90 -0.05 34.26
C THR A 74 14.63 -0.76 34.75
N GLU A 75 14.75 -1.77 35.62
CA GLU A 75 13.61 -2.46 36.23
C GLU A 75 12.90 -1.53 37.22
N LEU A 76 13.68 -0.80 38.04
CA LEU A 76 13.13 0.24 38.90
C LEU A 76 12.42 1.32 38.09
N ALA A 77 13.01 1.80 37.01
CA ALA A 77 12.39 2.80 36.14
C ALA A 77 11.07 2.32 35.53
N ALA A 78 11.04 1.06 35.06
CA ALA A 78 9.83 0.46 34.53
C ALA A 78 8.74 0.28 35.60
N LEU A 79 9.10 -0.07 36.82
CA LEU A 79 8.18 -0.19 37.96
C LEU A 79 7.61 1.18 38.37
N MET A 80 8.45 2.21 38.49
CA MET A 80 8.05 3.57 38.81
C MET A 80 7.10 4.17 37.74
N ALA A 81 7.33 3.88 36.47
CA ALA A 81 6.50 4.34 35.36
C ALA A 81 5.05 3.81 35.42
N ARG A 82 4.81 2.68 36.11
CA ARG A 82 3.45 2.16 36.35
C ARG A 82 2.70 2.88 37.46
N HIS A 83 3.41 3.57 38.36
CA HIS A 83 2.85 4.26 39.54
C HIS A 83 3.14 5.77 39.57
N PRO A 84 2.89 6.50 38.46
CA PRO A 84 3.18 7.93 38.39
C PRO A 84 2.30 8.74 39.35
N ASP A 85 2.81 9.90 39.81
CA ASP A 85 1.98 10.88 40.50
C ASP A 85 1.18 11.69 39.49
N ARG A 86 -0.14 11.48 39.50
CA ARG A 86 -1.06 12.15 38.57
C ARG A 86 -1.89 13.26 39.22
N ARG A 87 -1.55 13.70 40.42
CA ARG A 87 -2.34 14.73 41.15
C ARG A 87 -2.53 16.02 40.36
N PHE A 88 -1.55 16.37 39.51
CA PHE A 88 -1.58 17.57 38.67
C PHE A 88 -1.68 17.22 37.17
N ALA A 89 -2.21 16.04 36.84
CA ALA A 89 -2.39 15.66 35.46
C ALA A 89 -3.43 16.56 34.77
N THR A 90 -3.08 17.06 33.60
CA THR A 90 -4.02 17.77 32.72
C THR A 90 -4.61 16.77 31.74
N THR A 91 -5.94 16.75 31.64
CA THR A 91 -6.66 15.91 30.69
C THR A 91 -7.12 16.76 29.49
N TYR A 92 -6.76 16.31 28.27
CA TYR A 92 -7.35 16.88 27.08
C TYR A 92 -8.77 16.35 26.95
N ASP A 93 -9.74 17.23 26.91
CA ASP A 93 -11.17 16.93 26.96
C ASP A 93 -11.70 16.25 25.68
N LYS A 94 -10.94 16.37 24.58
CA LYS A 94 -11.30 15.78 23.30
C LYS A 94 -10.65 14.40 23.12
N GLU A 95 -11.47 13.40 22.84
CA GLU A 95 -10.97 12.07 22.48
C GLU A 95 -10.31 12.09 21.09
N LEU A 96 -9.05 11.69 21.03
CA LEU A 96 -8.31 11.52 19.77
C LEU A 96 -8.32 10.03 19.39
N ARG A 97 -9.04 9.72 18.34
CA ARG A 97 -9.13 8.35 17.84
C ARG A 97 -7.90 8.00 17.02
N VAL A 98 -7.37 6.80 17.24
CA VAL A 98 -6.27 6.22 16.47
C VAL A 98 -6.80 4.99 15.77
N VAL A 99 -6.69 4.95 14.44
CA VAL A 99 -7.03 3.78 13.64
C VAL A 99 -5.77 2.94 13.46
N VAL A 100 -5.83 1.67 13.86
CA VAL A 100 -4.76 0.70 13.67
C VAL A 100 -5.21 -0.28 12.59
N ASP A 101 -4.65 -0.12 11.40
CA ASP A 101 -4.92 -1.02 10.28
C ASP A 101 -4.02 -2.27 10.34
N ARG A 102 -4.48 -3.37 9.76
CA ARG A 102 -3.70 -4.60 9.62
C ARG A 102 -2.50 -4.40 8.68
N GLU A 103 -1.50 -5.28 8.77
CA GLU A 103 -0.24 -5.19 8.03
C GLU A 103 -0.45 -5.08 6.51
N ARG A 104 -1.42 -5.80 5.95
CA ARG A 104 -1.77 -5.76 4.52
C ARG A 104 -2.15 -4.35 4.03
N ALA A 105 -2.62 -3.47 4.89
CA ALA A 105 -2.89 -2.07 4.57
C ALA A 105 -1.61 -1.25 4.30
N ARG A 106 -0.49 -1.66 4.92
CA ARG A 106 0.82 -1.01 4.76
C ARG A 106 1.64 -1.63 3.65
N PHE A 107 1.63 -2.97 3.56
CA PHE A 107 2.42 -3.75 2.61
C PHE A 107 1.55 -4.75 1.89
N SER A 108 1.38 -4.57 0.59
CA SER A 108 0.58 -5.45 -0.27
C SER A 108 1.05 -5.41 -1.72
N THR A 109 0.77 -6.49 -2.43
CA THR A 109 1.16 -6.69 -3.83
C THR A 109 -0.06 -7.18 -4.60
N TRP A 110 -0.54 -6.38 -5.57
CA TRP A 110 -1.83 -6.57 -6.21
C TRP A 110 -1.68 -7.04 -7.66
N TYR A 111 -2.54 -7.99 -8.03
CA TYR A 111 -2.70 -8.47 -9.40
C TYR A 111 -4.14 -8.25 -9.84
N GLU A 112 -4.35 -7.35 -10.80
CA GLU A 112 -5.67 -7.12 -11.39
C GLU A 112 -5.88 -8.03 -12.59
N MET A 113 -7.04 -8.68 -12.68
CA MET A 113 -7.43 -9.43 -13.86
C MET A 113 -8.96 -9.50 -14.01
N PHE A 114 -9.40 -9.67 -15.25
CA PHE A 114 -10.81 -9.87 -15.58
C PHE A 114 -11.17 -11.36 -15.49
N PRO A 115 -12.03 -11.79 -14.56
CA PRO A 115 -12.46 -13.19 -14.45
C PRO A 115 -13.00 -13.75 -15.77
N ARG A 116 -13.71 -12.91 -16.55
CA ARG A 116 -14.29 -13.29 -17.84
C ARG A 116 -13.27 -13.67 -18.92
N SER A 117 -12.00 -13.24 -18.79
CA SER A 117 -10.91 -13.56 -19.72
C SER A 117 -9.97 -14.67 -19.20
N CYS A 118 -10.37 -15.38 -18.13
CA CYS A 118 -9.55 -16.47 -17.55
C CYS A 118 -9.74 -17.83 -18.22
N ALA A 119 -10.63 -17.94 -19.19
CA ALA A 119 -10.85 -19.20 -19.91
C ALA A 119 -9.56 -19.69 -20.57
N PRO A 120 -9.28 -21.01 -20.55
CA PRO A 120 -8.14 -21.59 -21.25
C PRO A 120 -8.32 -21.66 -22.77
N GLU A 121 -9.56 -21.49 -23.28
CA GLU A 121 -9.86 -21.49 -24.71
C GLU A 121 -10.20 -20.09 -25.22
N PRO A 122 -9.67 -19.69 -26.39
CA PRO A 122 -10.03 -18.41 -27.02
C PRO A 122 -11.54 -18.28 -27.28
N GLY A 123 -12.09 -17.09 -26.97
CA GLY A 123 -13.49 -16.78 -27.23
C GLY A 123 -14.51 -17.35 -26.24
N ARG A 124 -14.08 -18.20 -25.30
CA ARG A 124 -14.93 -18.67 -24.20
C ARG A 124 -14.96 -17.65 -23.07
N HIS A 125 -16.13 -17.38 -22.52
CA HIS A 125 -16.25 -16.57 -21.29
C HIS A 125 -15.68 -17.34 -20.11
N GLY A 126 -14.77 -16.73 -19.35
CA GLY A 126 -14.19 -17.30 -18.14
C GLY A 126 -15.19 -17.38 -17.00
N THR A 127 -14.94 -18.28 -16.07
CA THR A 127 -15.76 -18.55 -14.87
C THR A 127 -14.91 -18.44 -13.59
N PHE A 128 -15.55 -18.42 -12.42
CA PHE A 128 -14.82 -18.48 -11.16
C PHE A 128 -13.98 -19.76 -11.00
N ARG A 129 -14.38 -20.86 -11.62
CA ARG A 129 -13.55 -22.09 -11.66
C ARG A 129 -12.29 -21.90 -12.49
N ASP A 130 -12.37 -21.15 -13.58
CA ASP A 130 -11.17 -20.80 -14.39
C ASP A 130 -10.23 -19.90 -13.57
N VAL A 131 -10.79 -18.98 -12.74
CA VAL A 131 -10.01 -18.16 -11.79
C VAL A 131 -9.36 -19.03 -10.71
N GLU A 132 -10.07 -20.01 -10.14
CA GLU A 132 -9.49 -20.96 -9.17
C GLU A 132 -8.28 -21.69 -9.77
N ALA A 133 -8.38 -22.14 -11.03
CA ALA A 133 -7.27 -22.77 -11.73
C ALA A 133 -6.08 -21.82 -11.95
N ARG A 134 -6.30 -20.50 -11.93
CA ARG A 134 -5.26 -19.47 -12.08
C ARG A 134 -4.56 -19.11 -10.76
N LEU A 135 -5.14 -19.42 -9.60
CA LEU A 135 -4.58 -19.05 -8.28
C LEU A 135 -3.13 -19.51 -8.08
N PRO A 136 -2.73 -20.76 -8.41
CA PRO A 136 -1.34 -21.20 -8.28
C PRO A 136 -0.36 -20.33 -9.07
N TYR A 137 -0.76 -19.89 -10.27
CA TYR A 137 0.04 -19.03 -11.13
C TYR A 137 0.27 -17.65 -10.50
N VAL A 138 -0.78 -17.02 -10.00
CA VAL A 138 -0.71 -15.72 -9.32
C VAL A 138 0.11 -15.81 -8.04
N ALA A 139 -0.10 -16.87 -7.24
CA ALA A 139 0.65 -17.13 -6.01
C ALA A 139 2.15 -17.36 -6.28
N ALA A 140 2.51 -18.08 -7.35
CA ALA A 140 3.89 -18.32 -7.75
C ALA A 140 4.65 -17.04 -8.09
N MET A 141 3.95 -16.03 -8.63
CA MET A 141 4.52 -14.69 -8.84
C MET A 141 4.62 -13.86 -7.54
N GLY A 142 4.04 -14.31 -6.43
CA GLY A 142 4.17 -13.67 -5.13
C GLY A 142 3.19 -12.52 -4.87
N PHE A 143 2.02 -12.52 -5.50
CA PHE A 143 0.95 -11.55 -5.22
C PHE A 143 0.14 -11.94 -3.99
N ASP A 144 -0.29 -10.93 -3.25
CA ASP A 144 -1.04 -11.07 -2.01
C ASP A 144 -2.53 -10.78 -2.19
N VAL A 145 -2.86 -9.97 -3.19
CA VAL A 145 -4.22 -9.50 -3.48
C VAL A 145 -4.52 -9.75 -4.95
N LEU A 146 -5.64 -10.43 -5.19
CA LEU A 146 -6.19 -10.64 -6.52
C LEU A 146 -7.43 -9.74 -6.67
N TYR A 147 -7.29 -8.70 -7.49
CA TYR A 147 -8.32 -7.70 -7.70
C TYR A 147 -9.12 -7.98 -8.98
N PHE A 148 -10.44 -7.93 -8.86
CA PHE A 148 -11.37 -8.07 -9.97
C PHE A 148 -12.10 -6.77 -10.25
N PRO A 149 -12.15 -6.31 -11.51
CA PRO A 149 -13.18 -5.39 -11.98
C PRO A 149 -14.58 -5.91 -11.63
N PRO A 150 -15.65 -5.08 -11.72
CA PRO A 150 -16.97 -5.50 -11.27
C PRO A 150 -17.41 -6.85 -11.83
N ILE A 151 -17.91 -7.71 -10.96
CA ILE A 151 -18.33 -9.10 -11.27
C ILE A 151 -19.85 -9.24 -11.40
N HIS A 152 -20.55 -8.13 -11.50
CA HIS A 152 -22.00 -8.03 -11.49
C HIS A 152 -22.61 -8.22 -12.88
N PRO A 153 -23.92 -8.49 -12.99
CA PRO A 153 -24.64 -8.45 -14.27
C PRO A 153 -24.42 -7.12 -15.00
N ILE A 154 -24.28 -7.17 -16.32
CA ILE A 154 -23.95 -6.02 -17.16
C ILE A 154 -25.19 -5.62 -17.98
N GLY A 155 -25.52 -4.33 -18.00
CA GLY A 155 -26.64 -3.79 -18.75
C GLY A 155 -26.56 -4.07 -20.25
N ARG A 156 -27.73 -4.05 -20.90
CA ARG A 156 -27.88 -4.27 -22.35
C ARG A 156 -28.21 -2.97 -23.11
N THR A 157 -28.98 -2.10 -22.47
CA THR A 157 -29.33 -0.80 -23.03
C THR A 157 -28.12 0.10 -23.14
N HIS A 158 -27.85 0.63 -24.31
CA HIS A 158 -26.64 1.43 -24.63
C HIS A 158 -25.32 0.71 -24.38
N ARG A 159 -25.32 -0.64 -24.36
CA ARG A 159 -24.11 -1.44 -24.15
C ARG A 159 -23.01 -0.99 -25.10
N LYS A 160 -21.79 -0.89 -24.59
CA LYS A 160 -20.59 -0.60 -25.39
C LYS A 160 -20.12 -1.85 -26.11
N GLY A 161 -19.75 -1.68 -27.37
CA GLY A 161 -19.11 -2.72 -28.18
C GLY A 161 -17.60 -2.73 -28.05
N LYS A 162 -16.93 -3.64 -28.78
CA LYS A 162 -15.47 -3.76 -28.84
C LYS A 162 -14.81 -2.41 -29.09
N ASN A 163 -13.65 -2.18 -28.48
CA ASN A 163 -12.90 -0.92 -28.56
C ASN A 163 -13.74 0.31 -28.21
N ASN A 164 -14.67 0.20 -27.24
CA ASN A 164 -15.54 1.27 -26.79
C ASN A 164 -16.51 1.80 -27.89
N ALA A 165 -16.89 0.95 -28.85
CA ALA A 165 -17.88 1.32 -29.85
C ALA A 165 -19.23 1.68 -29.20
N LEU A 166 -19.90 2.68 -29.76
CA LEU A 166 -21.17 3.20 -29.21
C LEU A 166 -22.33 2.21 -29.31
N VAL A 167 -22.25 1.26 -30.24
CA VAL A 167 -23.26 0.21 -30.50
C VAL A 167 -22.57 -1.14 -30.35
N ALA A 168 -23.12 -1.99 -29.50
CA ALA A 168 -22.66 -3.34 -29.30
C ALA A 168 -23.24 -4.29 -30.35
N ALA A 169 -22.45 -5.28 -30.80
CA ALA A 169 -22.93 -6.45 -31.48
C ALA A 169 -23.65 -7.40 -30.50
N LEU A 170 -24.37 -8.40 -31.01
CA LEU A 170 -25.15 -9.33 -30.19
C LEU A 170 -24.29 -10.15 -29.21
N ASP A 171 -23.04 -10.41 -29.58
CA ASP A 171 -22.06 -11.17 -28.82
C ASP A 171 -21.10 -10.31 -27.96
N ASP A 172 -21.25 -8.99 -28.02
CA ASP A 172 -20.41 -8.09 -27.22
C ASP A 172 -20.78 -8.15 -25.74
N VAL A 173 -19.77 -8.34 -24.90
CA VAL A 173 -19.93 -8.53 -23.45
C VAL A 173 -20.20 -7.23 -22.67
N GLY A 174 -19.90 -6.08 -23.27
CA GLY A 174 -20.06 -4.77 -22.64
C GLY A 174 -19.03 -4.46 -21.55
N SER A 175 -19.18 -3.28 -20.95
CA SER A 175 -18.31 -2.83 -19.84
C SER A 175 -18.80 -3.38 -18.50
N PRO A 176 -17.93 -3.97 -17.66
CA PRO A 176 -18.30 -4.43 -16.31
C PRO A 176 -18.77 -3.29 -15.40
N TRP A 177 -18.38 -2.05 -15.68
CA TRP A 177 -18.80 -0.89 -14.89
C TRP A 177 -20.23 -0.40 -15.24
N ALA A 178 -20.84 -0.94 -16.30
CA ALA A 178 -22.26 -0.74 -16.59
C ALA A 178 -23.11 -1.75 -15.79
N ILE A 179 -23.11 -1.60 -14.47
CA ILE A 179 -23.62 -2.58 -13.50
C ILE A 179 -25.14 -2.64 -13.52
N GLY A 180 -25.67 -3.86 -13.61
CA GLY A 180 -27.07 -4.20 -13.43
C GLY A 180 -27.79 -4.59 -14.70
N ALA A 181 -28.62 -5.62 -14.59
CA ALA A 181 -29.49 -6.16 -15.63
C ALA A 181 -30.70 -6.85 -14.95
N ALA A 182 -31.55 -7.50 -15.73
CA ALA A 182 -32.70 -8.24 -15.19
C ALA A 182 -32.26 -9.35 -14.19
N GLU A 183 -31.04 -9.83 -14.30
CA GLU A 183 -30.45 -10.86 -13.45
C GLU A 183 -30.00 -10.32 -12.08
N GLY A 184 -29.99 -9.00 -11.88
CA GLY A 184 -29.64 -8.35 -10.61
C GLY A 184 -28.69 -7.16 -10.77
N GLY A 185 -28.28 -6.61 -9.62
CA GLY A 185 -27.39 -5.44 -9.51
C GLY A 185 -26.11 -5.72 -8.72
N HIS A 186 -25.72 -4.77 -7.88
CA HIS A 186 -24.45 -4.78 -7.13
C HIS A 186 -24.30 -5.93 -6.13
N LYS A 187 -25.36 -6.60 -5.74
CA LYS A 187 -25.36 -7.78 -4.85
C LYS A 187 -25.53 -9.10 -5.60
N ALA A 188 -25.42 -9.08 -6.93
CA ALA A 188 -25.52 -10.27 -7.78
C ALA A 188 -24.21 -10.52 -8.53
N VAL A 189 -24.00 -11.78 -8.88
CA VAL A 189 -22.87 -12.24 -9.71
C VAL A 189 -23.34 -12.33 -11.16
N HIS A 190 -22.48 -11.97 -12.12
CA HIS A 190 -22.75 -12.18 -13.53
C HIS A 190 -22.96 -13.67 -13.83
N PRO A 191 -24.08 -14.09 -14.45
CA PRO A 191 -24.43 -15.51 -14.60
C PRO A 191 -23.38 -16.36 -15.31
N GLN A 192 -22.65 -15.78 -16.29
CA GLN A 192 -21.59 -16.50 -16.99
C GLN A 192 -20.32 -16.72 -16.16
N LEU A 193 -20.13 -15.96 -15.06
CA LEU A 193 -19.02 -16.21 -14.11
C LEU A 193 -19.31 -17.40 -13.20
N GLY A 194 -20.56 -17.69 -12.94
CA GLY A 194 -20.99 -18.74 -12.02
C GLY A 194 -22.02 -18.25 -11.01
N THR A 195 -22.11 -18.92 -9.87
CA THR A 195 -23.04 -18.62 -8.77
C THR A 195 -22.34 -17.88 -7.63
N LEU A 196 -23.11 -17.35 -6.68
CA LEU A 196 -22.59 -16.77 -5.44
C LEU A 196 -21.82 -17.82 -4.63
N GLU A 197 -22.24 -19.10 -4.66
CA GLU A 197 -21.53 -20.19 -4.00
C GLU A 197 -20.17 -20.49 -4.67
N ASP A 198 -20.09 -20.42 -6.01
CA ASP A 198 -18.82 -20.51 -6.72
C ASP A 198 -17.88 -19.38 -6.32
N PHE A 199 -18.39 -18.16 -6.14
CA PHE A 199 -17.60 -17.02 -5.67
C PHE A 199 -17.09 -17.24 -4.22
N ARG A 200 -17.94 -17.69 -3.29
CA ARG A 200 -17.52 -18.01 -1.92
C ARG A 200 -16.41 -19.06 -1.89
N ARG A 201 -16.56 -20.11 -2.70
CA ARG A 201 -15.53 -21.14 -2.84
C ARG A 201 -14.23 -20.56 -3.37
N LEU A 202 -14.29 -19.68 -4.38
CA LEU A 202 -13.10 -18.97 -4.90
C LEU A 202 -12.40 -18.16 -3.81
N VAL A 203 -13.15 -17.41 -2.97
CA VAL A 203 -12.58 -16.65 -1.85
C VAL A 203 -11.84 -17.57 -0.88
N GLN A 204 -12.43 -18.71 -0.50
CA GLN A 204 -11.80 -19.69 0.37
C GLN A 204 -10.54 -20.30 -0.26
N ARG A 205 -10.62 -20.68 -1.54
CA ARG A 205 -9.47 -21.23 -2.26
C ARG A 205 -8.32 -20.22 -2.39
N ALA A 206 -8.61 -18.94 -2.63
CA ALA A 206 -7.60 -17.90 -2.69
C ALA A 206 -6.84 -17.78 -1.34
N GLN A 207 -7.54 -17.87 -0.21
CA GLN A 207 -6.95 -17.83 1.13
C GLN A 207 -5.96 -18.98 1.38
N GLU A 208 -6.20 -20.17 0.81
CA GLU A 208 -5.27 -21.31 0.89
C GLU A 208 -3.92 -21.03 0.21
N TYR A 209 -3.90 -20.13 -0.76
CA TYR A 209 -2.69 -19.64 -1.41
C TYR A 209 -2.12 -18.35 -0.78
N GLY A 210 -2.69 -17.88 0.33
CA GLY A 210 -2.31 -16.62 0.97
C GLY A 210 -2.75 -15.36 0.21
N ILE A 211 -3.70 -15.52 -0.74
CA ILE A 211 -4.24 -14.45 -1.57
C ILE A 211 -5.60 -14.02 -1.02
N GLU A 212 -5.83 -12.71 -0.95
CA GLU A 212 -7.14 -12.14 -0.65
C GLU A 212 -7.78 -11.57 -1.93
N ILE A 213 -9.09 -11.82 -2.08
CA ILE A 213 -9.85 -11.25 -3.20
C ILE A 213 -10.21 -9.79 -2.87
N ALA A 214 -9.92 -8.90 -3.82
CA ALA A 214 -10.40 -7.53 -3.80
C ALA A 214 -11.49 -7.35 -4.86
N LEU A 215 -12.59 -6.67 -4.50
CA LEU A 215 -13.67 -6.34 -5.44
C LEU A 215 -13.69 -4.86 -5.74
N ASP A 216 -14.06 -4.55 -6.99
CA ASP A 216 -14.39 -3.20 -7.42
C ASP A 216 -15.77 -2.79 -6.91
N ILE A 217 -15.87 -1.61 -6.34
CA ILE A 217 -17.13 -0.97 -5.98
C ILE A 217 -17.28 0.31 -6.79
N ALA A 218 -18.19 0.24 -7.78
CA ALA A 218 -18.55 1.37 -8.61
C ALA A 218 -20.01 1.77 -8.34
N PHE A 219 -20.23 2.88 -7.65
CA PHE A 219 -21.57 3.38 -7.33
C PHE A 219 -22.20 4.12 -8.51
N GLN A 220 -22.65 3.32 -9.44
CA GLN A 220 -23.34 3.71 -10.67
C GLN A 220 -24.13 2.52 -11.22
N CYS A 221 -25.14 2.77 -12.03
CA CYS A 221 -26.03 1.77 -12.58
C CYS A 221 -25.99 1.77 -14.10
N SER A 222 -26.28 0.61 -14.72
CA SER A 222 -26.76 0.61 -16.10
C SER A 222 -28.21 1.08 -16.16
N PRO A 223 -28.74 1.46 -17.34
CA PRO A 223 -30.17 1.75 -17.52
C PRO A 223 -31.09 0.57 -17.15
N ASP A 224 -30.58 -0.66 -17.20
CA ASP A 224 -31.35 -1.89 -16.94
C ASP A 224 -31.27 -2.36 -15.47
N HIS A 225 -30.58 -1.62 -14.62
CA HIS A 225 -30.45 -1.98 -13.20
C HIS A 225 -31.80 -1.97 -12.49
N PRO A 226 -32.13 -2.94 -11.63
CA PRO A 226 -33.38 -2.95 -10.87
C PRO A 226 -33.71 -1.63 -10.17
N TYR A 227 -32.71 -0.95 -9.58
CA TYR A 227 -32.89 0.33 -8.88
C TYR A 227 -33.51 1.43 -9.75
N VAL A 228 -33.25 1.43 -11.05
CA VAL A 228 -33.84 2.46 -11.95
C VAL A 228 -35.38 2.42 -11.95
N LYS A 229 -35.96 1.23 -11.76
CA LYS A 229 -37.42 1.01 -11.67
C LYS A 229 -37.93 1.02 -10.24
N GLU A 230 -37.19 0.45 -9.31
CA GLU A 230 -37.60 0.27 -7.92
C GLU A 230 -37.40 1.54 -7.09
N HIS A 231 -36.39 2.35 -7.43
CA HIS A 231 -35.97 3.56 -6.73
C HIS A 231 -35.64 4.70 -7.69
N PRO A 232 -36.63 5.14 -8.53
CA PRO A 232 -36.39 6.21 -9.48
C PRO A 232 -35.99 7.53 -8.82
N GLU A 233 -36.32 7.72 -7.54
CA GLU A 233 -35.95 8.86 -6.70
C GLU A 233 -34.44 8.94 -6.39
N TRP A 234 -33.63 7.91 -6.65
CA TRP A 234 -32.19 7.91 -6.48
C TRP A 234 -31.42 8.43 -7.69
N PHE A 235 -32.16 8.83 -8.77
CA PHE A 235 -31.56 9.27 -10.03
C PHE A 235 -32.02 10.68 -10.38
N ARG A 236 -31.16 11.41 -11.10
CA ARG A 236 -31.52 12.72 -11.64
C ARG A 236 -32.21 12.56 -12.97
N TRP A 237 -33.43 13.08 -13.05
CA TRP A 237 -34.25 13.07 -14.26
C TRP A 237 -34.07 14.36 -15.04
N ARG A 238 -34.00 14.24 -16.35
CA ARG A 238 -33.97 15.37 -17.27
C ARG A 238 -35.40 15.87 -17.58
N PRO A 239 -35.53 17.11 -18.11
CA PRO A 239 -36.83 17.65 -18.49
C PRO A 239 -37.58 16.85 -19.57
N ASP A 240 -36.86 16.05 -20.37
CA ASP A 240 -37.43 15.17 -21.41
C ASP A 240 -37.91 13.80 -20.85
N GLY A 241 -37.83 13.60 -19.54
CA GLY A 241 -38.22 12.36 -18.88
C GLY A 241 -37.17 11.23 -18.96
N THR A 242 -35.96 11.50 -19.42
CA THR A 242 -34.85 10.55 -19.40
C THR A 242 -34.00 10.71 -18.15
N VAL A 243 -33.32 9.63 -17.72
CA VAL A 243 -32.35 9.70 -16.64
C VAL A 243 -31.04 10.31 -17.14
N GLN A 244 -30.44 11.16 -16.32
CA GLN A 244 -29.10 11.71 -16.59
C GLN A 244 -28.08 10.59 -16.63
N TYR A 245 -27.39 10.41 -17.76
CA TYR A 245 -26.24 9.50 -17.85
C TYR A 245 -24.92 10.18 -17.44
N ALA A 246 -23.89 9.38 -17.18
CA ALA A 246 -22.55 9.88 -16.86
C ALA A 246 -21.90 10.54 -18.10
N GLU A 247 -21.27 11.68 -17.89
CA GLU A 247 -20.54 12.38 -18.96
C GLU A 247 -19.35 13.15 -18.41
N ASN A 248 -18.33 13.25 -19.24
CA ASN A 248 -17.20 14.17 -19.08
C ASN A 248 -17.03 14.87 -20.42
N PRO A 249 -17.77 15.96 -20.66
CA PRO A 249 -17.89 16.57 -21.97
C PRO A 249 -16.55 16.80 -22.68
N PRO A 250 -16.43 16.41 -23.96
CA PRO A 250 -17.49 15.92 -24.84
C PRO A 250 -17.81 14.40 -24.74
N LYS A 251 -17.10 13.64 -23.87
CA LYS A 251 -17.31 12.19 -23.72
C LYS A 251 -18.65 11.90 -23.02
N LYS A 252 -19.39 10.92 -23.55
CA LYS A 252 -20.70 10.46 -23.02
C LYS A 252 -20.63 8.96 -22.71
N TYR A 253 -21.16 8.60 -21.54
CA TYR A 253 -21.24 7.21 -21.05
C TYR A 253 -22.71 6.84 -20.85
N GLN A 254 -23.43 6.63 -21.97
CA GLN A 254 -24.88 6.41 -21.95
C GLN A 254 -25.30 5.08 -21.32
N ASP A 255 -24.37 4.15 -21.20
CA ASP A 255 -24.51 2.87 -20.49
C ASP A 255 -24.40 2.99 -18.97
N ILE A 256 -24.17 4.21 -18.43
CA ILE A 256 -23.92 4.45 -17.01
C ILE A 256 -24.83 5.59 -16.50
N TYR A 257 -25.65 5.29 -15.49
CA TYR A 257 -26.45 6.23 -14.73
C TYR A 257 -25.83 6.46 -13.35
N PRO A 258 -25.33 7.67 -13.04
CA PRO A 258 -24.86 8.02 -11.69
C PRO A 258 -26.04 8.16 -10.73
N PHE A 259 -25.81 7.84 -9.45
CA PHE A 259 -26.76 8.13 -8.38
C PHE A 259 -26.79 9.63 -8.06
N ASP A 260 -27.96 10.15 -7.69
CA ASP A 260 -28.14 11.52 -7.19
C ASP A 260 -27.99 11.57 -5.66
N PHE A 261 -26.80 11.90 -5.19
CA PHE A 261 -26.49 12.02 -3.76
C PHE A 261 -27.12 13.27 -3.10
N GLU A 262 -27.70 14.18 -3.89
CA GLU A 262 -28.38 15.39 -3.43
C GLU A 262 -29.92 15.24 -3.45
N SER A 263 -30.43 14.05 -3.80
CA SER A 263 -31.84 13.70 -3.73
C SER A 263 -32.39 13.86 -2.31
N GLU A 264 -33.66 14.22 -2.16
CA GLU A 264 -34.35 14.22 -0.86
C GLU A 264 -34.34 12.84 -0.20
N HIS A 265 -34.16 11.77 -0.98
CA HIS A 265 -34.03 10.37 -0.53
C HIS A 265 -32.60 9.91 -0.26
N TRP A 266 -31.65 10.84 -0.10
CA TRP A 266 -30.22 10.53 0.10
C TRP A 266 -29.98 9.53 1.25
N ALA A 267 -30.78 9.59 2.32
CA ALA A 267 -30.57 8.72 3.48
C ALA A 267 -30.81 7.22 3.16
N SER A 268 -31.89 6.92 2.39
CA SER A 268 -32.15 5.54 1.94
C SER A 268 -31.10 5.07 0.94
N LEU A 269 -30.69 5.94 0.02
CA LEU A 269 -29.60 5.65 -0.92
C LEU A 269 -28.30 5.31 -0.18
N TRP A 270 -27.89 6.12 0.80
CA TRP A 270 -26.65 5.87 1.54
C TRP A 270 -26.68 4.54 2.28
N GLN A 271 -27.80 4.19 2.93
CA GLN A 271 -27.94 2.90 3.60
C GLN A 271 -27.83 1.73 2.61
N GLU A 272 -28.46 1.86 1.43
CA GLU A 272 -28.35 0.82 0.41
C GLU A 272 -26.92 0.69 -0.12
N LEU A 273 -26.21 1.80 -0.41
CA LEU A 273 -24.84 1.76 -0.87
C LEU A 273 -23.88 1.15 0.18
N LYS A 274 -24.08 1.46 1.47
CA LYS A 274 -23.36 0.79 2.56
C LYS A 274 -23.66 -0.71 2.58
N SER A 275 -24.89 -1.10 2.40
CA SER A 275 -25.31 -2.51 2.43
C SER A 275 -24.68 -3.36 1.32
N ILE A 276 -24.24 -2.74 0.21
CA ILE A 276 -23.47 -3.43 -0.84
C ILE A 276 -22.12 -3.90 -0.29
N PHE A 277 -21.40 -3.03 0.43
CA PHE A 277 -20.15 -3.44 1.09
C PHE A 277 -20.40 -4.57 2.10
N LEU A 278 -21.42 -4.42 2.95
CA LEU A 278 -21.74 -5.42 3.99
C LEU A 278 -22.08 -6.76 3.36
N PHE A 279 -22.85 -6.78 2.27
CA PHE A 279 -23.15 -8.00 1.54
C PHE A 279 -21.89 -8.74 1.09
N TRP A 280 -20.91 -8.05 0.51
CA TRP A 280 -19.68 -8.68 0.05
C TRP A 280 -18.73 -9.04 1.21
N ILE A 281 -18.75 -8.28 2.31
CA ILE A 281 -18.06 -8.63 3.56
C ILE A 281 -18.59 -9.97 4.11
N GLU A 282 -19.90 -10.20 4.08
CA GLU A 282 -20.54 -11.47 4.45
C GLU A 282 -20.12 -12.62 3.53
N GLN A 283 -19.78 -12.34 2.27
CA GLN A 283 -19.23 -13.32 1.34
C GLN A 283 -17.72 -13.59 1.56
N GLY A 284 -17.09 -12.96 2.54
CA GLY A 284 -15.67 -13.15 2.89
C GLY A 284 -14.71 -12.13 2.29
N VAL A 285 -15.18 -11.13 1.54
CA VAL A 285 -14.32 -10.06 1.00
C VAL A 285 -13.91 -9.10 2.11
N ARG A 286 -12.64 -8.69 2.10
CA ARG A 286 -12.06 -7.75 3.08
C ARG A 286 -11.30 -6.60 2.43
N ILE A 287 -11.28 -6.55 1.11
CA ILE A 287 -10.57 -5.52 0.35
C ILE A 287 -11.49 -5.01 -0.76
N PHE A 288 -11.64 -3.70 -0.85
CA PHE A 288 -12.43 -3.04 -1.88
C PHE A 288 -11.61 -1.95 -2.58
N ARG A 289 -11.57 -2.01 -3.90
CA ARG A 289 -11.15 -0.88 -4.74
C ARG A 289 -12.40 -0.07 -5.06
N VAL A 290 -12.37 1.21 -4.79
CA VAL A 290 -13.52 2.09 -4.98
C VAL A 290 -13.30 2.97 -6.19
N ASP A 291 -14.20 2.81 -7.16
CA ASP A 291 -14.19 3.52 -8.45
C ASP A 291 -14.61 4.98 -8.27
N ASN A 292 -13.77 5.90 -8.75
CA ASN A 292 -14.04 7.34 -8.79
C ASN A 292 -14.70 7.93 -7.52
N PRO A 293 -14.17 7.71 -6.30
CA PRO A 293 -14.80 8.20 -5.07
C PRO A 293 -14.86 9.73 -4.99
N HIS A 294 -13.99 10.43 -5.71
CA HIS A 294 -13.98 11.90 -5.76
C HIS A 294 -15.21 12.51 -6.44
N THR A 295 -16.01 11.72 -7.14
CA THR A 295 -17.28 12.14 -7.75
C THR A 295 -18.48 12.00 -6.83
N LYS A 296 -18.29 11.55 -5.60
CA LYS A 296 -19.31 11.37 -4.57
C LYS A 296 -19.02 12.27 -3.37
N PRO A 297 -20.05 12.65 -2.58
CA PRO A 297 -19.88 13.58 -1.45
C PRO A 297 -18.93 13.05 -0.36
N PHE A 298 -18.06 13.89 0.15
CA PHE A 298 -17.18 13.54 1.26
C PHE A 298 -17.92 13.09 2.52
N PRO A 299 -19.05 13.70 2.94
CA PRO A 299 -19.81 13.23 4.09
C PRO A 299 -20.31 11.80 3.95
N PHE A 300 -20.68 11.37 2.73
CA PHE A 300 -21.06 9.98 2.48
C PHE A 300 -19.90 9.03 2.80
N TRP A 301 -18.71 9.32 2.26
CA TRP A 301 -17.53 8.47 2.51
C TRP A 301 -17.13 8.45 3.98
N GLU A 302 -17.08 9.62 4.62
CA GLU A 302 -16.75 9.72 6.05
C GLU A 302 -17.68 8.84 6.89
N TRP A 303 -18.99 8.96 6.67
CA TRP A 303 -19.99 8.14 7.35
C TRP A 303 -19.86 6.66 7.00
N CYS A 304 -19.84 6.31 5.73
CA CYS A 304 -19.88 4.92 5.26
C CYS A 304 -18.65 4.13 5.72
N LEU A 305 -17.44 4.70 5.53
CA LEU A 305 -16.21 4.04 5.91
C LEU A 305 -16.08 3.88 7.42
N ASN A 306 -16.48 4.90 8.21
CA ASN A 306 -16.46 4.81 9.66
C ASN A 306 -17.44 3.76 10.19
N GLU A 307 -18.66 3.70 9.64
CA GLU A 307 -19.65 2.69 10.01
C GLU A 307 -19.14 1.26 9.74
N ILE A 308 -18.56 1.03 8.55
CA ILE A 308 -18.02 -0.28 8.20
C ILE A 308 -16.81 -0.62 9.08
N LYS A 309 -15.86 0.31 9.25
CA LYS A 309 -14.63 0.05 10.03
C LYS A 309 -14.88 -0.09 11.53
N ARG A 310 -15.99 0.43 12.05
CA ARG A 310 -16.38 0.18 13.44
C ARG A 310 -16.64 -1.31 13.70
N ASP A 311 -17.31 -1.99 12.77
CA ASP A 311 -17.74 -3.37 12.91
C ASP A 311 -16.76 -4.36 12.23
N TYR A 312 -16.02 -3.89 11.21
CA TYR A 312 -15.04 -4.66 10.42
C TYR A 312 -13.73 -3.86 10.24
N PRO A 313 -12.95 -3.66 11.32
CA PRO A 313 -11.75 -2.83 11.29
C PRO A 313 -10.66 -3.33 10.33
N GLU A 314 -10.69 -4.62 9.99
CA GLU A 314 -9.74 -5.24 9.07
C GLU A 314 -9.99 -4.93 7.58
N VAL A 315 -11.12 -4.32 7.23
CA VAL A 315 -11.45 -4.00 5.83
C VAL A 315 -10.53 -2.91 5.28
N ILE A 316 -10.01 -3.13 4.09
CA ILE A 316 -9.15 -2.19 3.35
C ILE A 316 -9.95 -1.56 2.21
N PHE A 317 -9.88 -0.24 2.10
CA PHE A 317 -10.47 0.54 1.02
C PHE A 317 -9.37 1.23 0.22
N LEU A 318 -9.24 0.87 -1.06
CA LEU A 318 -8.34 1.50 -2.02
C LEU A 318 -9.12 2.53 -2.86
N SER A 319 -8.76 3.80 -2.73
CA SER A 319 -9.37 4.92 -3.46
C SER A 319 -8.77 5.06 -4.86
N GLU A 320 -9.57 4.95 -5.90
CA GLU A 320 -9.18 5.32 -7.26
C GLU A 320 -9.67 6.73 -7.57
N ALA A 321 -8.78 7.71 -7.38
CA ALA A 321 -9.13 9.11 -7.53
C ALA A 321 -7.99 9.90 -8.16
N PHE A 322 -7.91 9.88 -9.49
CA PHE A 322 -6.95 10.69 -10.24
C PHE A 322 -7.44 12.14 -10.35
N THR A 323 -7.26 12.88 -9.28
CA THR A 323 -7.74 14.25 -9.13
C THR A 323 -6.69 15.13 -8.43
N ARG A 324 -7.00 16.40 -8.20
CA ARG A 324 -6.07 17.33 -7.53
C ARG A 324 -5.62 16.77 -6.17
N PRO A 325 -4.35 16.96 -5.77
CA PRO A 325 -3.81 16.40 -4.52
C PRO A 325 -4.67 16.67 -3.28
N LYS A 326 -5.24 17.88 -3.15
CA LYS A 326 -6.13 18.24 -2.02
C LYS A 326 -7.34 17.31 -1.88
N VAL A 327 -7.91 16.86 -3.00
CA VAL A 327 -9.06 15.95 -3.01
C VAL A 327 -8.62 14.53 -2.67
N MET A 328 -7.51 14.04 -3.25
CA MET A 328 -6.92 12.74 -2.93
C MET A 328 -6.58 12.64 -1.44
N TYR A 329 -5.92 13.67 -0.90
CA TYR A 329 -5.53 13.71 0.51
C TYR A 329 -6.75 13.83 1.44
N ARG A 330 -7.81 14.54 1.01
CA ARG A 330 -9.05 14.57 1.78
C ARG A 330 -9.70 13.19 1.86
N LEU A 331 -9.78 12.45 0.76
CA LEU A 331 -10.31 11.09 0.75
C LEU A 331 -9.54 10.17 1.72
N ALA A 332 -8.20 10.23 1.73
CA ALA A 332 -7.40 9.48 2.70
C ALA A 332 -7.76 9.84 4.15
N LYS A 333 -7.95 11.14 4.45
CA LYS A 333 -8.35 11.63 5.78
C LYS A 333 -9.79 11.25 6.17
N LEU A 334 -10.65 10.89 5.19
CA LEU A 334 -12.02 10.41 5.44
C LEU A 334 -12.08 8.93 5.83
N GLY A 335 -10.99 8.18 5.65
CA GLY A 335 -10.91 6.77 6.05
C GLY A 335 -10.53 5.79 4.94
N PHE A 336 -10.25 6.25 3.72
CA PHE A 336 -9.64 5.38 2.72
C PHE A 336 -8.26 4.89 3.19
N THR A 337 -8.07 3.59 3.16
CA THR A 337 -6.89 2.93 3.72
C THR A 337 -5.66 3.09 2.84
N GLN A 338 -5.86 3.03 1.52
CA GLN A 338 -4.84 3.20 0.48
C GLN A 338 -5.40 4.07 -0.66
N SER A 339 -4.51 4.61 -1.47
CA SER A 339 -4.89 5.40 -2.65
C SER A 339 -4.01 5.09 -3.85
N TYR A 340 -4.62 5.03 -5.04
CA TYR A 340 -3.87 5.19 -6.29
C TYR A 340 -3.10 6.50 -6.28
N THR A 341 -2.10 6.62 -7.14
CA THR A 341 -1.17 7.73 -7.18
C THR A 341 -0.93 8.19 -8.61
N TYR A 342 -0.24 9.32 -8.78
CA TYR A 342 0.22 9.78 -10.10
C TYR A 342 1.49 9.09 -10.59
N PHE A 343 1.90 7.97 -9.95
CA PHE A 343 3.12 7.25 -10.29
C PHE A 343 3.22 6.93 -11.79
N ALA A 344 2.14 6.46 -12.43
CA ALA A 344 2.17 6.07 -13.86
C ALA A 344 2.71 7.19 -14.78
N TRP A 345 2.47 8.45 -14.43
CA TRP A 345 2.87 9.64 -15.23
C TRP A 345 4.12 10.36 -14.71
N ARG A 346 4.82 9.81 -13.73
CA ARG A 346 6.11 10.34 -13.24
C ARG A 346 7.22 9.46 -13.81
N ASN A 347 7.94 9.99 -14.82
CA ASN A 347 8.89 9.19 -15.61
C ASN A 347 10.32 9.72 -15.52
N THR A 348 10.53 11.01 -15.21
CA THR A 348 11.85 11.59 -15.05
C THR A 348 12.38 11.47 -13.62
N LYS A 349 13.69 11.49 -13.46
CA LYS A 349 14.37 11.50 -12.15
C LYS A 349 13.83 12.61 -11.25
N TRP A 350 13.67 13.83 -11.79
CA TRP A 350 13.16 14.97 -11.05
C TRP A 350 11.72 14.74 -10.57
N GLU A 351 10.80 14.33 -11.46
CA GLU A 351 9.40 14.07 -11.11
C GLU A 351 9.26 13.00 -10.04
N LEU A 352 9.97 11.87 -10.18
CA LEU A 352 9.95 10.79 -9.20
C LEU A 352 10.51 11.26 -7.85
N THR A 353 11.65 11.96 -7.86
CA THR A 353 12.26 12.44 -6.61
C THR A 353 11.32 13.42 -5.89
N GLN A 354 10.75 14.41 -6.61
CA GLN A 354 9.85 15.39 -6.00
C GLN A 354 8.59 14.74 -5.46
N TYR A 355 7.97 13.87 -6.25
CA TYR A 355 6.72 13.23 -5.87
C TYR A 355 6.87 12.30 -4.67
N PHE A 356 7.90 11.46 -4.65
CA PHE A 356 8.12 10.55 -3.52
C PHE A 356 8.67 11.27 -2.29
N THR A 357 9.39 12.36 -2.44
CA THR A 357 9.74 13.24 -1.30
C THR A 357 8.48 13.83 -0.67
N GLU A 358 7.52 14.31 -1.47
CA GLU A 358 6.22 14.76 -0.96
C GLU A 358 5.51 13.65 -0.18
N LEU A 359 5.36 12.46 -0.78
CA LEU A 359 4.61 11.35 -0.19
C LEU A 359 5.24 10.77 1.07
N THR A 360 6.58 10.78 1.21
CA THR A 360 7.29 10.03 2.26
C THR A 360 8.01 10.89 3.29
N GLN A 361 8.25 12.18 3.00
CA GLN A 361 9.06 13.06 3.85
C GLN A 361 8.30 14.30 4.35
N THR A 362 7.03 14.50 3.91
CA THR A 362 6.17 15.56 4.42
C THR A 362 5.09 15.00 5.35
N GLU A 363 4.20 15.87 5.83
CA GLU A 363 3.03 15.45 6.63
C GLU A 363 2.11 14.46 5.90
N VAL A 364 2.18 14.37 4.59
CA VAL A 364 1.36 13.47 3.75
C VAL A 364 1.55 12.00 4.17
N ARG A 365 2.75 11.60 4.56
CA ARG A 365 3.06 10.24 5.03
C ARG A 365 2.25 9.79 6.26
N GLU A 366 1.71 10.73 7.03
CA GLU A 366 1.00 10.42 8.28
C GLU A 366 -0.45 9.94 8.04
N PHE A 367 -1.01 10.22 6.87
CA PHE A 367 -2.40 9.88 6.56
C PHE A 367 -2.63 9.26 5.18
N PHE A 368 -1.66 9.31 4.27
CA PHE A 368 -1.80 8.84 2.89
C PHE A 368 -0.89 7.63 2.67
N ARG A 369 -1.48 6.46 2.33
CA ARG A 369 -0.73 5.26 1.95
C ARG A 369 -0.80 5.08 0.45
N PRO A 370 0.31 5.32 -0.28
CA PRO A 370 0.35 5.16 -1.72
C PRO A 370 0.28 3.68 -2.12
N ASN A 371 -0.50 3.39 -3.15
CA ASN A 371 -0.49 2.13 -3.87
C ASN A 371 -0.11 2.44 -5.32
N LEU A 372 1.04 1.92 -5.78
CA LEU A 372 1.65 2.34 -7.03
C LEU A 372 1.24 1.42 -8.17
N TRP A 373 0.66 1.98 -9.21
CA TRP A 373 0.23 1.22 -10.39
C TRP A 373 0.94 1.75 -11.63
N PRO A 374 1.81 0.95 -12.30
CA PRO A 374 2.43 1.35 -13.56
C PRO A 374 1.46 1.31 -14.74
N ASN A 375 0.42 0.49 -14.66
CA ASN A 375 -0.68 0.40 -15.62
C ASN A 375 -2.00 0.04 -14.94
N THR A 376 -3.11 0.35 -15.58
CA THR A 376 -4.46 -0.12 -15.26
C THR A 376 -5.19 -0.43 -16.58
N PRO A 377 -6.38 -1.01 -16.59
CA PRO A 377 -7.15 -1.18 -17.82
C PRO A 377 -7.44 0.11 -18.60
N ASP A 378 -7.37 1.28 -17.94
CA ASP A 378 -7.57 2.60 -18.53
C ASP A 378 -6.28 3.39 -18.74
N ILE A 379 -5.12 2.88 -18.28
CA ILE A 379 -3.86 3.63 -18.27
C ILE A 379 -2.76 2.77 -18.87
N LEU A 380 -2.47 3.03 -20.15
CA LEU A 380 -1.29 2.59 -20.87
C LEU A 380 -0.50 3.82 -21.27
N THR A 381 0.45 4.25 -20.43
CA THR A 381 1.20 5.48 -20.65
C THR A 381 2.10 5.42 -21.87
N GLU A 382 2.41 6.57 -22.48
CA GLU A 382 3.31 6.67 -23.61
C GLU A 382 4.68 6.03 -23.34
N TYR A 383 5.17 6.12 -22.11
CA TYR A 383 6.43 5.49 -21.69
C TYR A 383 6.40 3.95 -21.87
N LEU A 384 5.30 3.30 -21.53
CA LEU A 384 5.13 1.86 -21.75
C LEU A 384 4.89 1.53 -23.22
N GLN A 385 4.09 2.35 -23.93
CA GLN A 385 3.80 2.14 -25.35
C GLN A 385 5.07 2.14 -26.19
N SER A 386 5.95 3.13 -25.98
CA SER A 386 7.16 3.35 -26.78
C SER A 386 8.35 2.55 -26.29
N GLY A 387 8.54 2.43 -24.96
CA GLY A 387 9.74 1.83 -24.37
C GLY A 387 9.74 0.30 -24.33
N GLY A 388 8.59 -0.34 -24.57
CA GLY A 388 8.48 -1.81 -24.65
C GLY A 388 8.98 -2.52 -23.38
N ARG A 389 9.45 -3.78 -23.52
CA ARG A 389 9.87 -4.62 -22.39
C ARG A 389 10.79 -3.96 -21.37
N PRO A 390 11.84 -3.20 -21.76
CA PRO A 390 12.69 -2.47 -20.80
C PRO A 390 11.92 -1.47 -19.94
N ALA A 391 10.95 -0.76 -20.53
CA ALA A 391 10.10 0.18 -19.80
C ALA A 391 9.22 -0.53 -18.75
N PHE A 392 8.60 -1.67 -19.12
CA PHE A 392 7.83 -2.49 -18.19
C PHE A 392 8.70 -2.99 -17.02
N MET A 393 9.91 -3.46 -17.29
CA MET A 393 10.84 -3.91 -16.25
C MET A 393 11.25 -2.75 -15.31
N ALA A 394 11.62 -1.59 -15.86
CA ALA A 394 12.00 -0.41 -15.07
C ALA A 394 10.83 0.07 -14.19
N ARG A 395 9.62 0.17 -14.77
CA ARG A 395 8.42 0.60 -14.02
C ARG A 395 8.01 -0.39 -12.94
N LEU A 396 8.20 -1.70 -13.16
CA LEU A 396 7.99 -2.71 -12.14
C LEU A 396 8.92 -2.51 -10.94
N VAL A 397 10.24 -2.38 -11.20
CA VAL A 397 11.22 -2.18 -10.12
C VAL A 397 10.92 -0.90 -9.36
N LEU A 398 10.65 0.21 -10.05
CA LEU A 398 10.27 1.47 -9.41
C LEU A 398 9.02 1.33 -8.54
N ALA A 399 7.93 0.75 -9.08
CA ALA A 399 6.69 0.56 -8.32
C ALA A 399 6.91 -0.32 -7.08
N ALA A 400 7.63 -1.42 -7.27
CA ALA A 400 7.85 -2.43 -6.26
C ALA A 400 8.83 -2.01 -5.14
N THR A 401 9.67 -0.99 -5.36
CA THR A 401 10.71 -0.60 -4.41
C THR A 401 10.58 0.84 -3.89
N LEU A 402 9.95 1.76 -4.63
CA LEU A 402 9.60 3.09 -4.11
C LEU A 402 8.44 3.02 -3.12
N GLY A 403 7.40 2.24 -3.42
CA GLY A 403 6.24 2.07 -2.54
C GLY A 403 6.24 0.74 -1.78
N ALA A 404 5.66 0.75 -0.59
CA ALA A 404 5.39 -0.48 0.18
C ALA A 404 4.24 -1.28 -0.43
N SER A 405 3.29 -0.63 -1.12
CA SER A 405 2.20 -1.29 -1.84
C SER A 405 2.23 -0.93 -3.32
N TYR A 406 2.06 -1.92 -4.17
CA TYR A 406 1.92 -1.72 -5.61
C TYR A 406 1.01 -2.77 -6.25
N GLY A 407 0.53 -2.49 -7.44
CA GLY A 407 -0.25 -3.42 -8.24
C GLY A 407 0.07 -3.31 -9.72
N ILE A 408 -0.33 -4.35 -10.47
CA ILE A 408 -0.27 -4.37 -11.93
C ILE A 408 -1.61 -4.85 -12.49
N TYR A 409 -1.99 -4.31 -13.64
CA TYR A 409 -2.99 -4.94 -14.48
C TYR A 409 -2.32 -6.14 -15.17
N GLY A 410 -2.48 -7.31 -14.55
CA GLY A 410 -1.69 -8.52 -14.61
C GLY A 410 -1.31 -9.03 -15.98
N PRO A 411 -2.19 -9.71 -16.74
CA PRO A 411 -1.79 -10.31 -18.01
C PRO A 411 -1.25 -9.29 -19.03
N ALA A 412 -1.82 -8.10 -19.08
CA ALA A 412 -1.36 -7.03 -19.95
C ALA A 412 0.06 -6.56 -19.60
N PHE A 413 0.38 -6.46 -18.30
CA PHE A 413 1.69 -6.04 -17.84
C PHE A 413 2.76 -7.11 -18.06
N GLU A 414 2.49 -8.34 -17.61
CA GLU A 414 3.48 -9.42 -17.70
C GLU A 414 3.81 -9.83 -19.13
N LEU A 415 2.86 -9.64 -20.07
CA LEU A 415 3.05 -9.88 -21.50
C LEU A 415 3.50 -8.65 -22.29
N CYS A 416 3.78 -7.54 -21.60
CA CYS A 416 4.20 -6.25 -22.17
C CYS A 416 3.24 -5.76 -23.26
N GLU A 417 1.92 -5.88 -23.03
CA GLU A 417 0.91 -5.33 -23.94
C GLU A 417 1.07 -3.81 -24.02
N ARG A 418 1.33 -3.27 -25.19
CA ARG A 418 1.72 -1.88 -25.37
C ARG A 418 1.03 -1.16 -26.53
N VAL A 419 0.04 -1.80 -27.14
CA VAL A 419 -0.64 -1.21 -28.29
C VAL A 419 -1.82 -0.37 -27.83
N PRO A 420 -1.78 0.97 -28.01
CA PRO A 420 -2.91 1.82 -27.70
C PRO A 420 -4.03 1.65 -28.73
N ARG A 421 -5.27 1.95 -28.34
CA ARG A 421 -6.44 1.91 -29.24
C ARG A 421 -6.27 2.85 -30.43
N GLU A 422 -5.67 4.01 -30.23
CA GLU A 422 -5.35 5.01 -31.24
C GLU A 422 -4.13 5.86 -30.78
N PRO A 423 -3.39 6.46 -31.69
CA PRO A 423 -2.25 7.32 -31.32
C PRO A 423 -2.65 8.40 -30.33
N GLY A 424 -1.87 8.53 -29.24
CA GLY A 424 -2.13 9.50 -28.16
C GLY A 424 -3.18 9.07 -27.15
N SER A 425 -3.77 7.87 -27.30
CA SER A 425 -4.67 7.28 -26.31
C SER A 425 -3.88 6.48 -25.26
N GLU A 426 -4.36 6.48 -24.03
CA GLU A 426 -3.91 5.57 -22.97
C GLU A 426 -4.78 4.30 -22.86
N GLU A 427 -5.84 4.18 -23.66
CA GLU A 427 -6.68 2.99 -23.70
C GLU A 427 -6.00 1.89 -24.55
N TYR A 428 -6.04 0.65 -24.07
CA TYR A 428 -5.53 -0.49 -24.82
C TYR A 428 -6.36 -0.78 -26.06
N LEU A 429 -5.69 -1.18 -27.16
CA LEU A 429 -6.37 -1.80 -28.29
C LEU A 429 -6.94 -3.15 -27.84
N ASP A 430 -8.17 -3.44 -28.26
CA ASP A 430 -8.91 -4.66 -27.87
C ASP A 430 -8.99 -4.86 -26.35
N SER A 431 -9.24 -3.76 -25.62
CA SER A 431 -9.30 -3.75 -24.16
C SER A 431 -10.29 -4.77 -23.59
N GLU A 432 -9.88 -5.52 -22.58
CA GLU A 432 -10.74 -6.40 -21.78
C GLU A 432 -11.94 -5.68 -21.16
N LYS A 433 -11.86 -4.36 -21.05
CA LYS A 433 -12.98 -3.53 -20.58
C LYS A 433 -14.22 -3.65 -21.47
N TYR A 434 -14.05 -4.01 -22.74
CA TYR A 434 -15.14 -4.09 -23.73
C TYR A 434 -15.26 -5.41 -24.43
N GLN A 435 -14.29 -6.33 -24.28
CA GLN A 435 -14.29 -7.62 -24.95
C GLN A 435 -13.55 -8.69 -24.17
N LEU A 436 -13.76 -9.95 -24.55
CA LEU A 436 -12.98 -11.06 -24.01
C LEU A 436 -11.58 -11.04 -24.64
N ARG A 437 -10.56 -11.27 -23.82
CA ARG A 437 -9.19 -11.48 -24.28
C ARG A 437 -8.75 -12.90 -23.94
N PHE A 438 -7.96 -13.47 -24.81
CA PHE A 438 -7.21 -14.68 -24.52
C PHE A 438 -5.74 -14.32 -24.30
N TRP A 439 -5.22 -14.64 -23.13
CA TRP A 439 -3.85 -14.37 -22.74
C TRP A 439 -3.03 -15.66 -22.73
N ASP A 440 -2.07 -15.79 -23.66
CA ASP A 440 -1.11 -16.90 -23.63
C ASP A 440 -0.03 -16.63 -22.57
N LEU A 441 -0.26 -17.10 -21.36
CA LEU A 441 0.64 -16.92 -20.21
C LEU A 441 1.88 -17.82 -20.26
N ASN A 442 1.96 -18.72 -21.26
CA ASN A 442 3.13 -19.60 -21.45
C ASN A 442 4.15 -19.00 -22.42
N ARG A 443 3.93 -17.81 -22.91
CA ARG A 443 4.88 -17.11 -23.78
C ARG A 443 6.26 -17.02 -23.11
N PRO A 444 7.36 -17.33 -23.84
CA PRO A 444 8.72 -17.34 -23.29
C PRO A 444 9.23 -15.93 -22.96
N ASP A 445 8.65 -14.89 -23.57
CA ASP A 445 8.98 -13.48 -23.35
C ASP A 445 8.15 -12.83 -22.25
N SER A 446 7.32 -13.58 -21.50
CA SER A 446 6.60 -13.09 -20.33
C SER A 446 7.56 -12.56 -19.25
N LEU A 447 7.13 -11.52 -18.53
CA LEU A 447 7.85 -11.01 -17.37
C LEU A 447 7.56 -11.78 -16.07
N LYS A 448 6.77 -12.85 -16.09
CA LYS A 448 6.33 -13.59 -14.89
C LYS A 448 7.48 -13.93 -13.93
N ASP A 449 8.60 -14.43 -14.45
CA ASP A 449 9.75 -14.83 -13.62
C ASP A 449 10.49 -13.63 -13.03
N PHE A 450 10.56 -12.53 -13.79
CA PHE A 450 11.11 -11.27 -13.30
C PHE A 450 10.22 -10.65 -12.22
N ILE A 451 8.88 -10.66 -12.40
CA ILE A 451 7.90 -10.23 -11.40
C ILE A 451 8.03 -11.08 -10.14
N ALA A 452 8.07 -12.40 -10.27
CA ALA A 452 8.25 -13.32 -9.15
C ALA A 452 9.52 -13.02 -8.36
N ARG A 453 10.64 -12.74 -9.06
CA ARG A 453 11.91 -12.37 -8.43
C ARG A 453 11.81 -11.05 -7.67
N VAL A 454 11.26 -10.02 -8.27
CA VAL A 454 11.06 -8.71 -7.62
C VAL A 454 10.17 -8.83 -6.38
N ASN A 455 9.07 -9.58 -6.46
CA ASN A 455 8.17 -9.81 -5.33
C ASN A 455 8.83 -10.59 -4.20
N ARG A 456 9.67 -11.58 -4.52
CA ARG A 456 10.48 -12.29 -3.52
C ARG A 456 11.44 -11.34 -2.81
N ILE A 457 12.16 -10.49 -3.58
CA ILE A 457 13.07 -9.48 -3.01
C ILE A 457 12.32 -8.59 -2.02
N ARG A 458 11.12 -8.12 -2.36
CA ARG A 458 10.29 -7.30 -1.44
C ARG A 458 9.93 -8.04 -0.16
N ARG A 459 9.53 -9.30 -0.28
CA ARG A 459 9.11 -10.13 0.84
C ARG A 459 10.27 -10.45 1.78
N ASP A 460 11.45 -10.70 1.22
CA ASP A 460 12.64 -11.09 1.98
C ASP A 460 13.39 -9.89 2.60
N ASN A 461 13.01 -8.65 2.27
CA ASN A 461 13.69 -7.45 2.73
C ASN A 461 12.71 -6.47 3.41
N PRO A 462 12.67 -6.46 4.76
CA PRO A 462 11.78 -5.59 5.54
C PRO A 462 11.90 -4.10 5.21
N ALA A 463 13.08 -3.63 4.78
CA ALA A 463 13.28 -2.26 4.33
C ALA A 463 12.33 -1.84 3.21
N LEU A 464 11.91 -2.77 2.33
CA LEU A 464 10.98 -2.51 1.22
C LEU A 464 9.51 -2.57 1.64
N GLN A 465 9.21 -2.94 2.89
CA GLN A 465 7.85 -3.11 3.41
C GLN A 465 7.33 -1.86 4.14
N SER A 466 8.06 -0.75 4.06
CA SER A 466 7.68 0.53 4.64
C SER A 466 8.14 1.68 3.74
N ASP A 467 7.41 2.80 3.77
CA ASP A 467 7.77 4.01 3.03
C ASP A 467 8.54 5.04 3.89
N ARG A 468 8.82 4.72 5.16
CA ARG A 468 9.35 5.67 6.14
C ARG A 468 10.77 6.13 5.88
N HIS A 469 11.64 5.26 5.37
CA HIS A 469 13.08 5.52 5.22
C HIS A 469 13.54 5.54 3.76
N LEU A 470 12.66 6.04 2.89
CA LEU A 470 13.05 6.31 1.50
C LEU A 470 13.96 7.54 1.46
N ARG A 471 15.16 7.38 0.87
CA ARG A 471 16.13 8.46 0.67
C ARG A 471 16.68 8.41 -0.75
N PHE A 472 16.66 9.53 -1.44
CA PHE A 472 17.29 9.68 -2.75
C PHE A 472 18.77 10.04 -2.62
N HIS A 473 19.59 9.50 -3.51
CA HIS A 473 21.02 9.74 -3.60
C HIS A 473 21.35 10.42 -4.94
N PRO A 474 22.25 11.42 -4.95
CA PRO A 474 22.66 12.08 -6.18
C PRO A 474 23.30 11.12 -7.17
N THR A 475 23.09 11.38 -8.47
CA THR A 475 23.82 10.75 -9.56
C THR A 475 24.22 11.84 -10.55
N ASP A 476 25.34 11.67 -11.24
CA ASP A 476 25.82 12.60 -12.26
C ASP A 476 25.20 12.36 -13.66
N ASN A 477 24.21 11.46 -13.75
CA ASN A 477 23.47 11.18 -14.96
C ASN A 477 21.96 11.32 -14.70
N GLU A 478 21.25 12.13 -15.50
CA GLU A 478 19.82 12.39 -15.34
C GLU A 478 18.93 11.19 -15.68
N GLU A 479 19.44 10.24 -16.46
CA GLU A 479 18.74 8.99 -16.79
C GLU A 479 18.90 7.91 -15.71
N LEU A 480 19.71 8.16 -14.68
CA LEU A 480 19.89 7.25 -13.55
C LEU A 480 19.27 7.83 -12.28
N ILE A 481 18.29 7.13 -11.72
CA ILE A 481 17.77 7.42 -10.38
C ILE A 481 18.34 6.44 -9.37
N CYS A 482 18.79 6.98 -8.22
CA CYS A 482 19.33 6.19 -7.13
C CYS A 482 18.62 6.54 -5.83
N TYR A 483 18.19 5.52 -5.08
CA TYR A 483 17.56 5.69 -3.77
C TYR A 483 17.79 4.49 -2.88
N SER A 484 17.67 4.70 -1.57
CA SER A 484 17.75 3.63 -0.57
C SER A 484 16.48 3.57 0.28
N LYS A 485 16.22 2.39 0.82
CA LYS A 485 15.27 2.16 1.92
C LYS A 485 15.96 1.32 3.00
N SER A 486 15.62 1.59 4.25
CA SER A 486 16.21 0.87 5.39
C SER A 486 15.18 0.56 6.46
N THR A 487 15.52 -0.39 7.34
CA THR A 487 14.87 -0.56 8.64
C THR A 487 15.37 0.50 9.62
N ASP A 488 14.62 0.76 10.71
CA ASP A 488 14.98 1.74 11.75
C ASP A 488 16.36 1.44 12.38
N ASP A 489 16.67 0.16 12.59
CA ASP A 489 17.91 -0.35 13.16
C ASP A 489 19.02 -0.53 12.10
N LEU A 490 18.74 -0.21 10.85
CA LEU A 490 19.63 -0.42 9.71
C LEU A 490 20.10 -1.89 9.54
N SER A 491 19.42 -2.88 10.08
CA SER A 491 19.73 -4.30 9.89
C SER A 491 19.48 -4.80 8.47
N ASN A 492 18.60 -4.09 7.75
CA ASN A 492 18.31 -4.31 6.34
C ASN A 492 18.34 -2.98 5.59
N VAL A 493 19.27 -2.85 4.65
CA VAL A 493 19.44 -1.66 3.81
C VAL A 493 19.46 -2.08 2.35
N ILE A 494 18.53 -1.54 1.58
CA ILE A 494 18.40 -1.78 0.14
C ILE A 494 18.69 -0.48 -0.61
N LEU A 495 19.63 -0.55 -1.55
CA LEU A 495 19.94 0.53 -2.48
C LEU A 495 19.47 0.13 -3.86
N VAL A 496 18.74 1.00 -4.52
CA VAL A 496 18.18 0.76 -5.86
C VAL A 496 18.72 1.79 -6.83
N VAL A 497 19.19 1.33 -7.97
CA VAL A 497 19.56 2.19 -9.11
C VAL A 497 18.77 1.74 -10.32
N VAL A 498 18.09 2.67 -11.00
CA VAL A 498 17.29 2.38 -12.20
C VAL A 498 17.70 3.29 -13.35
N ASN A 499 17.88 2.69 -14.51
CA ASN A 499 17.98 3.40 -15.76
C ASN A 499 16.56 3.74 -16.26
N LEU A 500 16.25 5.04 -16.33
CA LEU A 500 14.94 5.55 -16.75
C LEU A 500 14.79 5.60 -18.27
N ASN A 501 15.89 5.45 -19.02
CA ASN A 501 15.86 5.40 -20.46
C ASN A 501 15.71 3.95 -20.95
N PRO A 502 14.59 3.59 -21.61
CA PRO A 502 14.37 2.22 -22.04
C PRO A 502 15.15 1.81 -23.28
N TYR A 503 15.86 2.73 -23.94
CA TYR A 503 16.50 2.51 -25.24
C TYR A 503 18.00 2.30 -25.16
N TYR A 504 18.68 3.07 -24.30
CA TYR A 504 20.14 3.16 -24.28
C TYR A 504 20.74 2.74 -22.95
N THR A 505 21.92 2.13 -23.01
CA THR A 505 22.75 1.91 -21.83
C THR A 505 23.17 3.26 -21.25
N HIS A 506 22.95 3.44 -19.96
CA HIS A 506 23.40 4.59 -19.20
C HIS A 506 24.31 4.15 -18.08
N ALA A 507 25.36 4.96 -17.89
CA ALA A 507 26.35 4.79 -16.84
C ALA A 507 26.56 6.11 -16.09
N GLY A 508 27.00 6.03 -14.85
CA GLY A 508 27.27 7.21 -14.05
C GLY A 508 27.75 6.86 -12.64
N TRP A 509 28.06 7.90 -11.91
CA TRP A 509 28.47 7.78 -10.53
C TRP A 509 27.29 8.05 -9.60
N VAL A 510 27.13 7.22 -8.57
CA VAL A 510 26.20 7.45 -7.47
C VAL A 510 26.97 7.96 -6.26
N ASP A 511 26.45 9.00 -5.61
CA ASP A 511 27.04 9.63 -4.43
C ASP A 511 26.19 9.28 -3.18
N LEU A 512 26.71 8.38 -2.32
CA LEU A 512 25.99 7.82 -1.17
C LEU A 512 26.27 8.63 0.10
N ASP A 513 25.25 8.92 0.86
CA ASP A 513 25.35 9.36 2.25
C ASP A 513 25.60 8.15 3.14
N LEU A 514 26.88 7.79 3.34
CA LEU A 514 27.30 6.57 4.05
C LEU A 514 26.84 6.56 5.51
N ASP A 515 26.87 7.70 6.18
CA ASP A 515 26.45 7.80 7.60
C ASP A 515 24.99 7.40 7.77
N SER A 516 24.11 7.86 6.86
CA SER A 516 22.71 7.51 6.88
C SER A 516 22.41 6.03 6.57
N LEU A 517 23.35 5.37 5.89
CA LEU A 517 23.30 3.94 5.58
C LEU A 517 24.02 3.11 6.66
N GLY A 518 24.63 3.77 7.66
CA GLY A 518 25.42 3.17 8.72
C GLY A 518 26.70 2.51 8.23
N LEU A 519 27.31 3.09 7.19
CA LEU A 519 28.56 2.61 6.59
C LEU A 519 29.69 3.56 6.96
N GLU A 520 30.90 3.01 7.13
CA GLU A 520 32.10 3.80 7.40
C GLU A 520 32.85 4.13 6.10
N ALA A 521 33.15 5.42 5.88
CA ALA A 521 33.80 5.89 4.64
C ALA A 521 35.17 5.26 4.38
N THR A 522 35.87 4.83 5.44
CA THR A 522 37.20 4.24 5.36
C THR A 522 37.22 2.73 5.16
N GLN A 523 36.08 2.06 5.29
CA GLN A 523 35.98 0.61 5.15
C GLN A 523 35.24 0.23 3.84
N PRO A 524 35.69 -0.84 3.17
CA PRO A 524 34.95 -1.40 2.06
C PRO A 524 33.65 -2.04 2.55
N PHE A 525 32.61 -1.99 1.72
CA PHE A 525 31.35 -2.65 1.97
C PHE A 525 30.90 -3.45 0.75
N GLN A 526 30.18 -4.54 1.01
CA GLN A 526 29.66 -5.39 -0.07
C GLN A 526 28.27 -4.89 -0.50
N VAL A 527 28.08 -4.78 -1.81
CA VAL A 527 26.76 -4.64 -2.44
C VAL A 527 26.43 -5.95 -3.16
N HIS A 528 25.29 -6.55 -2.80
CA HIS A 528 24.78 -7.78 -3.39
C HIS A 528 23.56 -7.46 -4.23
N ASP A 529 23.66 -7.54 -5.55
CA ASP A 529 22.55 -7.33 -6.47
C ASP A 529 21.57 -8.51 -6.41
N LEU A 530 20.38 -8.26 -5.90
CA LEU A 530 19.36 -9.27 -5.71
C LEU A 530 18.65 -9.67 -7.01
N LEU A 531 18.80 -8.88 -8.08
CA LEU A 531 18.26 -9.22 -9.41
C LEU A 531 19.16 -10.19 -10.16
N SER A 532 20.48 -10.01 -10.14
CA SER A 532 21.46 -10.82 -10.87
C SER A 532 22.20 -11.82 -9.99
N ASP A 533 22.13 -11.67 -8.66
CA ASP A 533 22.94 -12.37 -7.63
C ASP A 533 24.44 -12.00 -7.66
N ALA A 534 24.85 -11.00 -8.44
CA ALA A 534 26.22 -10.50 -8.50
C ALA A 534 26.59 -9.76 -7.21
N ARG A 535 27.87 -9.82 -6.85
CA ARG A 535 28.39 -9.17 -5.64
C ARG A 535 29.58 -8.31 -6.00
N TYR A 536 29.56 -7.08 -5.50
CA TYR A 536 30.62 -6.11 -5.73
C TYR A 536 31.15 -5.59 -4.39
N LEU A 537 32.40 -5.16 -4.40
CA LEU A 537 33.04 -4.48 -3.28
C LEU A 537 33.15 -3.00 -3.62
N TRP A 538 32.45 -2.16 -2.85
CA TRP A 538 32.46 -0.72 -3.01
C TRP A 538 33.31 -0.04 -1.93
N HIS A 539 33.84 1.14 -2.25
CA HIS A 539 34.70 1.92 -1.36
C HIS A 539 34.28 3.38 -1.36
N GLY A 540 34.09 3.93 -0.16
CA GLY A 540 33.72 5.35 -0.03
C GLY A 540 32.35 5.69 -0.61
N PRO A 541 32.01 6.99 -0.64
CA PRO A 541 30.67 7.43 -1.01
C PRO A 541 30.37 7.37 -2.51
N ARG A 542 31.39 7.46 -3.37
CA ARG A 542 31.19 7.59 -4.82
C ARG A 542 31.52 6.30 -5.55
N ASN A 543 30.50 5.70 -6.21
CA ASN A 543 30.64 4.39 -6.87
C ASN A 543 30.02 4.44 -8.27
N TYR A 544 30.66 3.74 -9.22
CA TYR A 544 30.23 3.69 -10.61
C TYR A 544 29.23 2.58 -10.84
N VAL A 545 28.21 2.88 -11.66
CA VAL A 545 27.19 1.92 -12.13
C VAL A 545 26.97 2.05 -13.63
N GLU A 546 26.66 0.94 -14.28
CA GLU A 546 26.24 0.89 -15.69
C GLU A 546 25.06 -0.05 -15.85
N LEU A 547 24.00 0.41 -16.52
CA LEU A 547 22.75 -0.31 -16.68
C LEU A 547 22.35 -0.39 -18.16
N ASN A 548 22.36 -1.60 -18.71
CA ASN A 548 21.84 -1.88 -20.03
C ASN A 548 20.36 -2.29 -19.94
N PRO A 549 19.42 -1.45 -20.41
CA PRO A 549 17.99 -1.72 -20.27
C PRO A 549 17.53 -2.93 -21.09
N GLN A 550 18.26 -3.34 -22.12
CA GLN A 550 17.94 -4.52 -22.93
C GLN A 550 18.26 -5.84 -22.18
N VAL A 551 19.04 -5.77 -21.10
CA VAL A 551 19.34 -6.91 -20.23
C VAL A 551 18.51 -6.78 -18.94
N VAL A 552 18.84 -5.81 -18.08
CA VAL A 552 18.10 -5.46 -16.87
C VAL A 552 18.27 -3.96 -16.61
N PRO A 553 17.20 -3.17 -16.56
CA PRO A 553 17.26 -1.72 -16.37
C PRO A 553 17.59 -1.26 -14.96
N ALA A 554 17.84 -2.17 -14.02
CA ALA A 554 18.00 -1.81 -12.62
C ALA A 554 18.97 -2.72 -11.87
N HIS A 555 19.54 -2.19 -10.78
CA HIS A 555 20.13 -2.95 -9.69
C HIS A 555 19.28 -2.78 -8.42
N VAL A 556 19.12 -3.87 -7.67
CA VAL A 556 18.53 -3.86 -6.33
C VAL A 556 19.57 -4.45 -5.37
N PHE A 557 20.36 -3.59 -4.78
CA PHE A 557 21.49 -3.97 -3.94
C PHE A 557 21.09 -4.11 -2.47
N ARG A 558 21.42 -5.24 -1.86
CA ARG A 558 21.47 -5.37 -0.40
C ARG A 558 22.86 -4.98 0.09
N LEU A 559 22.91 -3.99 0.95
CA LEU A 559 24.18 -3.52 1.55
C LEU A 559 24.56 -4.39 2.75
N ARG A 560 25.84 -4.74 2.84
CA ARG A 560 26.41 -5.49 3.98
C ARG A 560 27.58 -4.72 4.57
N ARG A 561 27.46 -4.34 5.83
CA ARG A 561 28.40 -3.49 6.57
C ARG A 561 29.69 -4.19 6.98
N ARG A 562 29.67 -5.51 7.22
CA ARG A 562 30.83 -6.30 7.59
C ARG A 562 31.08 -7.39 6.57
N LEU A 563 32.28 -7.35 6.00
CA LEU A 563 32.85 -8.52 5.37
C LEU A 563 33.33 -9.44 6.51
N ARG A 564 32.90 -10.70 6.54
CA ARG A 564 33.51 -11.69 7.42
C ARG A 564 34.99 -11.79 7.04
N ARG A 565 35.86 -11.53 8.02
CA ARG A 565 37.30 -11.77 7.89
C ARG A 565 37.58 -13.22 8.28
N GLU A 566 38.74 -13.74 7.86
CA GLU A 566 39.21 -15.07 8.27
C GLU A 566 39.21 -15.25 9.80
N GLN A 567 39.46 -14.17 10.55
CA GLN A 567 39.41 -14.10 12.00
C GLN A 567 38.00 -14.20 12.62
N ASP A 568 36.95 -14.07 11.82
CA ASP A 568 35.56 -14.20 12.29
C ASP A 568 35.05 -15.66 12.25
N PHE A 569 35.91 -16.60 11.85
CA PHE A 569 35.65 -18.03 11.90
C PHE A 569 36.37 -18.63 13.12
N GLU A 570 35.61 -19.18 14.05
CA GLU A 570 36.18 -20.06 15.07
C GLU A 570 36.60 -21.36 14.39
N TYR A 571 37.91 -21.50 14.11
CA TYR A 571 38.51 -22.71 13.50
C TYR A 571 38.66 -23.89 14.47
N TYR A 572 38.22 -23.74 15.72
CA TYR A 572 38.33 -24.79 16.72
C TYR A 572 36.99 -25.02 17.42
N MET A 573 36.23 -25.95 16.90
CA MET A 573 35.34 -26.84 17.63
C MET A 573 35.66 -28.27 17.31
#